data_8d2a778b297ec54815186881409a855f
#
_entry.id   8d2a778b297ec54815186881409a855f
#
_cell.length_a   1.000
_cell.length_b   1.000
_cell.length_c   1.000
_cell.angle_alpha   90.00
_cell.angle_beta   90.00
_cell.angle_gamma   90.00
#
_symmetry.space_group_name_H-M   'P 1'
#
loop_
_entity.id
_entity.type
_entity.pdbx_description
1 polymer ?
#
loop_
_entity_poly.entity_id
_entity_poly.type
_entity_poly.pdbx_seq_one_letter_code
_entity_poly.pdbx_strand_id
1 'polypeptide(L)'
;MTAIEFDGDLAERLAANFAEQPNVRTLPGDGAQIEFDAADVIYVNAGASRPADIWLDRLNDGGRLILPLTSDKGFGENPENIPIQRRGAVFGIKRRDKEFSAKWISAVAIFPGEGARDGLGPFDGRAAP
;
A
#
# COMPACT_ATOMS: atom_id res chain seq x y z
N MET A 1 -11.60 -11.95 5.24
CA MET A 1 -10.42 -11.08 4.99
C MET A 1 -9.57 -11.67 3.90
N THR A 2 -9.07 -10.84 3.01
CA THR A 2 -8.11 -11.26 1.98
C THR A 2 -6.77 -10.62 2.28
N ALA A 3 -5.72 -11.43 2.35
CA ALA A 3 -4.36 -10.98 2.57
C ALA A 3 -3.50 -11.31 1.35
N ILE A 4 -2.78 -10.34 0.86
CA ILE A 4 -2.01 -10.44 -0.39
C ILE A 4 -0.54 -10.18 -0.09
N GLU A 5 0.34 -11.07 -0.55
CA GLU A 5 1.77 -10.95 -0.36
C GLU A 5 2.51 -11.15 -1.68
N PHE A 6 3.38 -10.21 -2.01
CA PHE A 6 4.15 -10.25 -3.24
C PHE A 6 5.32 -11.24 -3.19
N ASP A 7 6.02 -11.30 -2.07
CA ASP A 7 7.17 -12.18 -1.92
C ASP A 7 6.72 -13.64 -1.84
N GLY A 8 7.27 -14.50 -2.69
CA GLY A 8 6.83 -15.89 -2.78
C GLY A 8 7.04 -16.68 -1.49
N ASP A 9 8.18 -16.50 -0.84
CA ASP A 9 8.47 -17.22 0.41
C ASP A 9 7.56 -16.73 1.54
N LEU A 10 7.34 -15.43 1.62
CA LEU A 10 6.44 -14.85 2.62
C LEU A 10 5.00 -15.22 2.33
N ALA A 11 4.60 -15.33 1.06
CA ALA A 11 3.25 -15.76 0.70
C ALA A 11 3.00 -17.20 1.13
N GLU A 12 3.99 -18.09 1.00
CA GLU A 12 3.87 -19.47 1.49
C GLU A 12 3.71 -19.50 3.01
N ARG A 13 4.49 -18.71 3.72
CA ARG A 13 4.38 -18.61 5.18
C ARG A 13 3.05 -18.02 5.62
N LEU A 14 2.57 -17.04 4.89
CA LEU A 14 1.26 -16.45 5.14
C LEU A 14 0.16 -17.50 4.99
N ALA A 15 0.19 -18.26 3.90
CA ALA A 15 -0.79 -19.32 3.67
C ALA A 15 -0.75 -20.38 4.77
N ALA A 16 0.44 -20.80 5.18
CA ALA A 16 0.60 -21.77 6.25
C ALA A 16 0.07 -21.26 7.60
N ASN A 17 0.34 -19.98 7.90
CA ASN A 17 -0.09 -19.38 9.15
C ASN A 17 -1.61 -19.30 9.28
N PHE A 18 -2.32 -19.14 8.17
CA PHE A 18 -3.77 -19.00 8.16
C PHE A 18 -4.50 -20.20 7.60
N ALA A 19 -3.83 -21.35 7.44
CA ALA A 19 -4.41 -22.54 6.84
C ALA A 19 -5.68 -23.03 7.56
N GLU A 20 -5.75 -22.82 8.86
CA GLU A 20 -6.90 -23.24 9.67
C GLU A 20 -7.88 -22.10 9.98
N GLN A 21 -7.73 -20.98 9.32
CA GLN A 21 -8.59 -19.82 9.51
C GLN A 21 -9.49 -19.63 8.28
N PRO A 22 -10.72 -20.19 8.29
CA PRO A 22 -11.56 -20.17 7.11
C PRO A 22 -12.03 -18.77 6.69
N ASN A 23 -11.92 -17.82 7.58
CA ASN A 23 -12.29 -16.43 7.30
C ASN A 23 -11.14 -15.61 6.69
N VAL A 24 -9.99 -16.22 6.47
CA VAL A 24 -8.82 -15.55 5.88
C VAL A 24 -8.46 -16.25 4.57
N ARG A 25 -8.50 -15.51 3.49
CA ARG A 25 -8.04 -15.96 2.17
C ARG A 25 -6.68 -15.32 1.91
N THR A 26 -5.71 -16.11 1.52
CA THR A 26 -4.37 -15.62 1.19
C THR A 26 -4.12 -15.76 -0.30
N LEU A 27 -3.53 -14.72 -0.90
CA LEU A 27 -3.22 -14.69 -2.32
C LEU A 27 -1.77 -14.26 -2.53
N PRO A 28 -0.99 -15.02 -3.32
CA PRO A 28 0.31 -14.54 -3.75
C PRO A 28 0.16 -13.60 -4.93
N GLY A 29 0.94 -12.55 -4.95
CA GLY A 29 0.96 -11.66 -6.10
C GLY A 29 1.14 -10.21 -5.73
N ASP A 30 1.11 -9.36 -6.75
CA ASP A 30 1.24 -7.93 -6.59
C ASP A 30 -0.10 -7.34 -6.16
N GLY A 31 -0.17 -6.89 -4.91
CA GLY A 31 -1.38 -6.31 -4.35
C GLY A 31 -1.86 -5.04 -5.04
N ALA A 32 -1.01 -4.42 -5.86
CA ALA A 32 -1.40 -3.25 -6.64
C ALA A 32 -2.00 -3.62 -8.00
N GLN A 33 -2.00 -4.88 -8.36
CA GLN A 33 -2.47 -5.33 -9.68
C GLN A 33 -3.47 -6.46 -9.65
N ILE A 34 -3.38 -7.39 -8.69
CA ILE A 34 -4.29 -8.53 -8.68
C ILE A 34 -5.68 -8.10 -8.21
N GLU A 35 -6.68 -8.74 -8.79
CA GLU A 35 -8.06 -8.46 -8.41
C GLU A 35 -8.40 -9.11 -7.08
N PHE A 36 -9.20 -8.43 -6.30
CA PHE A 36 -9.76 -8.92 -5.06
C PHE A 36 -11.17 -8.38 -4.88
N ASP A 37 -11.93 -8.98 -3.98
CA ASP A 37 -13.31 -8.56 -3.73
C ASP A 37 -13.37 -7.14 -3.15
N ALA A 38 -14.42 -6.40 -3.48
CA ALA A 38 -14.64 -5.09 -2.89
C ALA A 38 -14.66 -5.18 -1.36
N ALA A 39 -14.12 -4.19 -0.72
CA ALA A 39 -13.93 -4.19 0.72
C ALA A 39 -14.28 -2.85 1.36
N ASP A 40 -14.68 -2.91 2.61
CA ASP A 40 -14.94 -1.71 3.41
C ASP A 40 -13.67 -1.09 3.97
N VAL A 41 -12.64 -1.91 4.15
CA VAL A 41 -11.33 -1.45 4.62
C VAL A 41 -10.25 -2.14 3.80
N ILE A 42 -9.39 -1.33 3.23
CA ILE A 42 -8.17 -1.79 2.58
C ILE A 42 -6.98 -1.22 3.35
N TYR A 43 -6.14 -2.10 3.87
CA TYR A 43 -4.96 -1.70 4.62
C TYR A 43 -3.72 -2.09 3.84
N VAL A 44 -2.92 -1.10 3.50
CA VAL A 44 -1.66 -1.32 2.77
C VAL A 44 -0.51 -1.18 3.76
N ASN A 45 0.27 -2.23 3.92
CA ASN A 45 1.38 -2.26 4.86
C ASN A 45 2.73 -2.22 4.13
N ALA A 46 2.84 -1.32 3.18
CA ALA A 46 4.07 -1.04 2.46
C ALA A 46 3.99 0.37 1.87
N GLY A 47 5.13 1.01 1.71
CA GLY A 47 5.15 2.36 1.16
C GLY A 47 4.84 2.36 -0.33
N ALA A 48 3.89 3.18 -0.73
CA ALA A 48 3.55 3.41 -2.12
C ALA A 48 3.80 4.88 -2.47
N SER A 49 4.08 5.16 -3.72
CA SER A 49 4.24 6.55 -4.16
C SER A 49 2.92 7.18 -4.55
N ARG A 50 1.92 6.36 -4.84
CA ARG A 50 0.56 6.77 -5.14
C ARG A 50 -0.42 5.64 -4.84
N PRO A 51 -1.70 5.94 -4.66
CA PRO A 51 -2.69 4.87 -4.55
C PRO A 51 -2.77 4.05 -5.84
N ALA A 52 -2.81 2.74 -5.73
CA ALA A 52 -3.09 1.90 -6.90
C ALA A 52 -4.55 2.06 -7.30
N ASP A 53 -4.81 2.08 -8.60
CA ASP A 53 -6.18 2.26 -9.11
C ASP A 53 -7.12 1.18 -8.58
N ILE A 54 -6.65 -0.07 -8.51
CA ILE A 54 -7.49 -1.16 -8.05
C ILE A 54 -7.91 -1.00 -6.59
N TRP A 55 -7.08 -0.37 -5.77
CA TRP A 55 -7.47 -0.13 -4.37
C TRP A 55 -8.64 0.84 -4.27
N LEU A 56 -8.64 1.87 -5.11
CA LEU A 56 -9.73 2.84 -5.15
C LEU A 56 -10.99 2.22 -5.75
N ASP A 57 -10.82 1.42 -6.81
CA ASP A 57 -11.95 0.78 -7.49
C ASP A 57 -12.65 -0.26 -6.62
N ARG A 58 -11.90 -0.95 -5.78
CA ARG A 58 -12.44 -2.02 -4.93
C ARG A 58 -12.86 -1.55 -3.53
N LEU A 59 -12.74 -0.27 -3.27
CA LEU A 59 -13.21 0.29 -2.01
C LEU A 59 -14.71 0.53 -2.10
N ASN A 60 -15.46 -0.07 -1.18
CA ASN A 60 -16.90 0.14 -1.12
C ASN A 60 -17.25 1.59 -0.78
N ASP A 61 -18.45 2.02 -1.14
CA ASP A 61 -18.93 3.33 -0.72
C ASP A 61 -18.90 3.44 0.81
N GLY A 62 -18.38 4.54 1.31
CA GLY A 62 -18.14 4.70 2.74
C GLY A 62 -16.90 3.97 3.26
N GLY A 63 -16.20 3.23 2.42
CA GLY A 63 -15.01 2.48 2.80
C GLY A 63 -13.78 3.34 3.01
N ARG A 64 -12.76 2.73 3.60
CA ARG A 64 -11.51 3.41 3.94
C ARG A 64 -10.30 2.65 3.45
N LEU A 65 -9.37 3.38 2.84
CA LEU A 65 -8.05 2.89 2.47
C LEU A 65 -7.03 3.53 3.39
N ILE A 66 -6.26 2.72 4.09
CA ILE A 66 -5.17 3.20 4.94
C ILE A 66 -3.87 2.96 4.18
N LEU A 67 -3.17 4.04 3.87
CA LEU A 67 -2.09 3.99 2.89
C LEU A 67 -0.89 4.82 3.32
N PRO A 68 0.29 4.19 3.49
CA PRO A 68 1.53 4.94 3.61
C PRO A 68 1.99 5.42 2.24
N LEU A 69 2.09 6.72 2.05
CA LEU A 69 2.67 7.32 0.86
C LEU A 69 4.10 7.72 1.17
N THR A 70 5.04 7.26 0.36
CA THR A 70 6.46 7.47 0.57
C THR A 70 7.14 7.99 -0.67
N SER A 71 8.29 8.63 -0.45
CA SER A 71 9.20 9.02 -1.51
C SER A 71 10.43 8.13 -1.43
N ASP A 72 10.91 7.66 -2.56
CA ASP A 72 12.12 6.85 -2.58
C ASP A 72 13.35 7.61 -2.09
N LYS A 73 13.31 8.92 -2.16
CA LYS A 73 14.37 9.75 -1.62
C LYS A 73 14.60 9.54 -0.13
N GLY A 74 13.57 9.10 0.59
CA GLY A 74 13.71 8.82 2.02
C GLY A 74 14.53 7.58 2.32
N PHE A 75 14.79 6.72 1.34
CA PHE A 75 15.53 5.48 1.53
C PHE A 75 16.73 5.33 0.61
N GLY A 76 16.77 6.07 -0.50
CA GLY A 76 17.86 5.95 -1.48
C GLY A 76 19.03 6.89 -1.28
N GLU A 77 18.86 7.93 -0.52
CA GLU A 77 19.89 8.89 -0.20
C GLU A 77 20.05 8.96 1.30
N ASN A 78 21.01 9.72 1.79
CA ASN A 78 21.30 9.83 3.22
C ASN A 78 20.05 9.93 4.08
N PRO A 79 19.48 8.82 4.53
CA PRO A 79 18.28 8.87 5.34
C PRO A 79 18.47 9.61 6.68
N GLU A 80 19.72 9.72 7.10
CA GLU A 80 20.07 10.46 8.30
C GLU A 80 19.84 11.95 8.18
N ASN A 81 19.90 12.48 6.97
CA ASN A 81 19.74 13.91 6.72
C ASN A 81 18.32 14.30 6.34
N ILE A 82 17.42 13.32 6.25
CA ILE A 82 16.02 13.58 5.89
C ILE A 82 15.19 13.35 7.14
N PRO A 83 14.50 14.40 7.65
CA PRO A 83 13.60 14.20 8.79
C PRO A 83 12.57 13.10 8.50
N ILE A 84 12.27 12.30 9.50
CA ILE A 84 11.33 11.20 9.34
C ILE A 84 9.98 11.67 8.80
N GLN A 85 9.56 12.86 9.14
CA GLN A 85 8.31 13.44 8.66
C GLN A 85 8.29 13.65 7.15
N ARG A 86 9.46 13.67 6.51
CA ARG A 86 9.58 13.85 5.07
C ARG A 86 9.80 12.56 4.32
N ARG A 87 9.92 11.44 5.03
CA ARG A 87 10.10 10.14 4.39
C ARG A 87 8.80 9.56 3.90
N GLY A 88 7.72 9.92 4.54
CA GLY A 88 6.39 9.48 4.14
C GLY A 88 5.35 9.84 5.19
N ALA A 89 4.12 9.60 4.83
CA ALA A 89 2.99 9.83 5.72
C ALA A 89 1.90 8.80 5.46
N VAL A 90 1.21 8.41 6.51
CA VAL A 90 0.04 7.56 6.41
C VAL A 90 -1.18 8.44 6.17
N PHE A 91 -1.92 8.13 5.11
CA PHE A 91 -3.18 8.78 4.80
C PHE A 91 -4.34 7.80 4.96
N GLY A 92 -5.46 8.32 5.46
CA GLY A 92 -6.73 7.64 5.41
C GLY A 92 -7.53 8.20 4.24
N ILE A 93 -7.85 7.38 3.27
CA ILE A 93 -8.64 7.79 2.12
C ILE A 93 -10.02 7.20 2.28
N LYS A 94 -11.03 8.08 2.25
CA LYS A 94 -12.43 7.67 2.37
C LYS A 94 -13.15 7.86 1.05
N ARG A 95 -13.91 6.85 0.66
CA ARG A 95 -14.77 6.93 -0.50
C ARG A 95 -16.16 7.38 -0.10
N ARG A 96 -16.70 8.33 -0.85
CA ARG A 96 -18.12 8.69 -0.82
C ARG A 96 -18.61 8.75 -2.25
N ASP A 97 -19.42 7.78 -2.63
CA ASP A 97 -19.91 7.64 -3.99
C ASP A 97 -18.74 7.58 -4.99
N LYS A 98 -18.57 8.58 -5.83
CA LYS A 98 -17.46 8.64 -6.79
C LYS A 98 -16.31 9.54 -6.34
N GLU A 99 -16.40 10.09 -5.15
CA GLU A 99 -15.41 11.01 -4.62
C GLU A 99 -14.55 10.37 -3.57
N PHE A 100 -13.29 10.78 -3.51
CA PHE A 100 -12.33 10.32 -2.52
C PHE A 100 -11.78 11.53 -1.77
N SER A 101 -11.68 11.40 -0.46
CA SER A 101 -11.05 12.41 0.38
C SER A 101 -9.91 11.79 1.16
N ALA A 102 -8.79 12.50 1.26
CA ALA A 102 -7.62 12.02 1.97
C ALA A 102 -7.38 12.86 3.22
N LYS A 103 -7.04 12.17 4.30
CA LYS A 103 -6.71 12.81 5.57
C LYS A 103 -5.36 12.30 6.04
N TRP A 104 -4.48 13.22 6.42
CA TRP A 104 -3.20 12.88 7.02
C TRP A 104 -3.43 12.24 8.39
N ILE A 105 -2.77 11.13 8.65
CA ILE A 105 -2.88 10.43 9.94
C ILE A 105 -1.61 10.60 10.75
N SER A 106 -0.46 10.24 10.18
CA SER A 106 0.82 10.31 10.89
C SER A 106 1.99 10.31 9.92
N ALA A 107 3.15 10.74 10.41
CA ALA A 107 4.40 10.51 9.69
C ALA A 107 4.75 9.03 9.76
N VAL A 108 5.46 8.54 8.75
CA VAL A 108 5.89 7.15 8.69
C VAL A 108 7.21 7.02 7.95
N ALA A 109 8.03 6.07 8.38
CA ALA A 109 9.17 5.59 7.63
C ALA A 109 8.96 4.09 7.44
N ILE A 110 8.66 3.69 6.23
CA ILE A 110 8.33 2.30 5.91
C ILE A 110 9.01 1.95 4.59
N PHE A 111 9.38 0.68 4.43
CA PHE A 111 10.00 0.23 3.20
C PHE A 111 9.03 0.33 2.02
N PRO A 112 9.52 0.69 0.83
CA PRO A 112 8.69 0.74 -0.36
C PRO A 112 8.08 -0.62 -0.66
N GLY A 113 6.82 -0.61 -1.05
CA GLY A 113 6.14 -1.80 -1.54
C GLY A 113 6.42 -2.01 -3.02
N GLU A 114 6.25 -3.23 -3.46
CA GLU A 114 6.32 -3.53 -4.88
C GLU A 114 5.04 -3.11 -5.58
N GLY A 115 5.18 -2.64 -6.80
CA GLY A 115 4.05 -2.42 -7.70
C GLY A 115 3.38 -1.06 -7.65
N ALA A 116 3.17 -0.48 -6.50
CA ALA A 116 2.44 0.78 -6.39
C ALA A 116 3.38 1.98 -6.39
N ARG A 117 4.20 2.07 -7.40
CA ARG A 117 5.15 3.16 -7.57
C ARG A 117 4.87 3.87 -8.90
N ASP A 118 5.49 5.00 -9.11
CA ASP A 118 5.18 5.87 -10.25
C ASP A 118 5.58 5.33 -11.61
N GLY A 119 5.92 4.09 -11.73
CA GLY A 119 6.29 3.53 -13.00
C GLY A 119 7.67 3.91 -13.49
N LEU A 120 8.43 4.50 -12.66
CA LEU A 120 9.78 4.90 -12.96
C LEU A 120 10.77 3.90 -12.46
N GLY A 121 10.31 2.73 -12.34
CA GLY A 121 11.11 1.68 -11.83
C GLY A 121 11.47 1.90 -10.39
N PRO A 122 12.56 1.37 -9.97
CA PRO A 122 13.07 1.79 -8.71
C PRO A 122 13.25 3.24 -8.90
N PHE A 123 12.55 3.98 -8.26
CA PHE A 123 12.51 5.35 -8.39
C PHE A 123 13.83 5.91 -8.82
N ASP A 124 13.86 6.48 -9.92
CA ASP A 124 15.10 6.95 -10.50
C ASP A 124 15.39 8.41 -10.20
N GLY A 125 14.72 8.93 -9.27
CA GLY A 125 14.92 10.31 -8.85
C GLY A 125 14.29 11.35 -9.71
N ARG A 126 13.75 10.87 -10.86
CA ARG A 126 13.16 11.88 -11.64
C ARG A 126 11.77 12.04 -11.38
N ALA A 127 11.32 11.48 -10.96
CA ALA A 127 10.17 11.63 -10.92
C ALA A 127 9.34 11.91 -10.50
N ALA A 128 9.63 12.06 -9.82
CA ALA A 128 8.68 12.50 -9.12
C ALA A 128 7.98 13.42 -9.90
N PRO A 129 7.20 13.17 -10.58
CA PRO A 129 6.36 14.17 -11.12
C PRO A 129 5.72 14.93 -10.00
#